data_fbb6ab8cece7470d3b81d16585342a9b
#
_entry.id   fbb6ab8cece7470d3b81d16585342a9b
#
_cell.length_a   1.000
_cell.length_b   1.000
_cell.length_c   1.000
_cell.angle_alpha   90.00
_cell.angle_beta   90.00
_cell.angle_gamma   90.00
#
_symmetry.space_group_name_H-M   'P 1'
#
loop_
_entity.id
_entity.type
_entity.pdbx_description
1 polymer ?
#
loop_
_entity_poly.entity_id
_entity_poly.type
_entity_poly.pdbx_seq_one_letter_code
_entity_poly.pdbx_strand_id
1 'polypeptide(L)'
;MKKLHKITGGIYLVLNPALPQELLLNKLEAALNGGIDVVQIWNNWTTDSNKLQLIEAIGTLCRLYNVPLFINEEWQLLTQTTYLDGVHFDAIPDKYSAIKKAVNRPFMAGITCSGDLDTVVWANQNRFNYISFCAMFPSPSAGSCSIVMPAVVKKAHEMTAMPLFVSGGITPQNIITLKEKTPFHGVAVISGILSAHDPEKQVQTYKDALGINP
;
A
#
# COMPACT_ATOMS: atom_id res chain seq x y z
N MET A 1 -1.34 -24.96 1.82
CA MET A 1 -0.59 -23.67 1.82
C MET A 1 -1.52 -22.60 1.24
N LYS A 2 -1.68 -21.45 1.92
CA LYS A 2 -2.44 -20.30 1.37
C LYS A 2 -1.71 -19.81 0.10
N LYS A 3 -2.44 -19.70 -1.02
CA LYS A 3 -1.89 -19.11 -2.25
C LYS A 3 -1.71 -17.62 -2.01
N LEU A 4 -0.53 -17.08 -2.28
CA LEU A 4 -0.30 -15.64 -2.20
C LEU A 4 -1.10 -14.93 -3.30
N HIS A 5 -1.62 -13.76 -2.97
CA HIS A 5 -2.28 -12.89 -3.94
C HIS A 5 -1.29 -12.42 -5.00
N LYS A 6 -1.78 -12.17 -6.21
CA LYS A 6 -0.99 -11.50 -7.24
C LYS A 6 -1.33 -10.03 -7.24
N ILE A 7 -0.36 -9.19 -6.86
CA ILE A 7 -0.49 -7.74 -6.95
C ILE A 7 -0.18 -7.34 -8.40
N THR A 8 -1.08 -6.58 -9.03
CA THR A 8 -0.91 -6.13 -10.42
C THR A 8 -1.02 -4.61 -10.57
N GLY A 9 -1.57 -3.92 -9.57
CA GLY A 9 -1.85 -2.49 -9.58
C GLY A 9 -3.18 -2.19 -8.87
N GLY A 10 -3.85 -1.12 -9.27
CA GLY A 10 -5.16 -0.75 -8.76
C GLY A 10 -5.12 0.22 -7.57
N ILE A 11 -6.11 0.11 -6.68
CA ILE A 11 -6.25 0.98 -5.51
C ILE A 11 -5.66 0.31 -4.28
N TYR A 12 -4.65 0.95 -3.73
CA TYR A 12 -3.98 0.55 -2.50
C TYR A 12 -4.44 1.49 -1.37
N LEU A 13 -5.21 0.96 -0.42
CA LEU A 13 -5.70 1.74 0.72
C LEU A 13 -4.75 1.60 1.92
N VAL A 14 -4.21 2.72 2.38
CA VAL A 14 -3.42 2.77 3.62
C VAL A 14 -4.33 3.23 4.77
N LEU A 15 -4.48 2.38 5.77
CA LEU A 15 -5.31 2.61 6.95
C LEU A 15 -4.49 3.32 8.04
N ASN A 16 -5.10 4.35 8.65
CA ASN A 16 -4.52 5.00 9.83
C ASN A 16 -5.09 4.35 11.11
N PRO A 17 -4.33 3.53 11.84
CA PRO A 17 -4.82 2.83 13.02
C PRO A 17 -5.07 3.74 14.22
N ALA A 18 -4.69 5.01 14.16
CA ALA A 18 -5.01 6.00 15.19
C ALA A 18 -6.47 6.49 15.14
N LEU A 19 -7.22 6.15 14.09
CA LEU A 19 -8.66 6.41 14.04
C LEU A 19 -9.42 5.49 15.00
N PRO A 20 -10.61 5.94 15.52
CA PRO A 20 -11.48 5.06 16.30
C PRO A 20 -11.79 3.78 15.51
N GLN A 21 -11.64 2.62 16.17
CA GLN A 21 -11.72 1.31 15.51
C GLN A 21 -13.02 1.11 14.73
N GLU A 22 -14.17 1.44 15.32
CA GLU A 22 -15.46 1.28 14.66
C GLU A 22 -15.55 2.13 13.38
N LEU A 23 -15.12 3.39 13.44
CA LEU A 23 -15.06 4.26 12.27
C LEU A 23 -14.14 3.69 11.19
N LEU A 24 -12.96 3.22 11.59
CA LEU A 24 -11.96 2.65 10.67
C LEU A 24 -12.51 1.42 9.95
N LEU A 25 -13.15 0.49 10.68
CA LEU A 25 -13.73 -0.72 10.11
C LEU A 25 -14.89 -0.41 9.17
N ASN A 26 -15.79 0.50 9.53
CA ASN A 26 -16.89 0.93 8.66
C ASN A 26 -16.39 1.58 7.37
N LYS A 27 -15.36 2.44 7.45
CA LYS A 27 -14.72 3.05 6.28
C LYS A 27 -14.01 2.01 5.41
N LEU A 28 -13.34 1.05 6.02
CA LEU A 28 -12.68 -0.05 5.31
C LEU A 28 -13.70 -0.90 4.56
N GLU A 29 -14.79 -1.32 5.20
CA GLU A 29 -15.81 -2.15 4.58
C GLU A 29 -16.43 -1.43 3.37
N ALA A 30 -16.79 -0.15 3.50
CA ALA A 30 -17.27 0.65 2.39
C ALA A 30 -16.24 0.75 1.24
N ALA A 31 -14.96 0.95 1.56
CA ALA A 31 -13.90 0.98 0.56
C ALA A 31 -13.71 -0.38 -0.13
N LEU A 32 -13.81 -1.49 0.61
CA LEU A 32 -13.73 -2.85 0.05
C LEU A 32 -14.90 -3.12 -0.90
N ASN A 33 -16.12 -2.68 -0.59
CA ASN A 33 -17.27 -2.72 -1.51
C ASN A 33 -16.97 -1.97 -2.82
N GLY A 34 -16.24 -0.85 -2.75
CA GLY A 34 -15.76 -0.11 -3.92
C GLY A 34 -14.69 -0.83 -4.74
N GLY A 35 -14.13 -1.93 -4.24
CA GLY A 35 -13.15 -2.76 -4.96
C GLY A 35 -11.72 -2.30 -4.78
N ILE A 36 -11.26 -2.20 -3.54
CA ILE A 36 -9.85 -2.03 -3.18
C ILE A 36 -9.05 -3.28 -3.58
N ASP A 37 -7.82 -3.09 -4.07
CA ASP A 37 -6.93 -4.17 -4.51
C ASP A 37 -5.92 -4.58 -3.44
N VAL A 38 -5.49 -3.66 -2.58
CA VAL A 38 -4.54 -3.90 -1.49
C VAL A 38 -4.90 -3.03 -0.29
N VAL A 39 -4.75 -3.58 0.91
CA VAL A 39 -4.89 -2.84 2.18
C VAL A 39 -3.59 -2.91 2.96
N GLN A 40 -3.17 -1.79 3.53
CA GLN A 40 -2.03 -1.69 4.45
C GLN A 40 -2.43 -1.01 5.74
N ILE A 41 -1.99 -1.51 6.87
CA ILE A 41 -2.06 -0.80 8.14
C ILE A 41 -0.77 0.00 8.29
N TRP A 42 -0.89 1.32 8.44
CA TRP A 42 0.23 2.22 8.69
C TRP A 42 0.76 2.02 10.13
N ASN A 43 2.05 2.29 10.36
CA ASN A 43 2.68 2.18 11.68
C ASN A 43 2.36 3.37 12.64
N ASN A 44 1.32 4.17 12.35
CA ASN A 44 0.86 5.28 13.17
C ASN A 44 -0.07 4.82 14.31
N TRP A 45 0.44 3.95 15.18
CA TRP A 45 -0.30 3.41 16.31
C TRP A 45 -0.44 4.41 17.47
N THR A 46 -1.56 4.36 18.18
CA THR A 46 -1.67 4.99 19.50
C THR A 46 -1.02 4.12 20.57
N THR A 47 -0.63 4.72 21.72
CA THR A 47 0.06 4.03 22.81
C THR A 47 -0.74 2.85 23.37
N ASP A 48 -2.07 2.93 23.36
CA ASP A 48 -2.97 1.92 23.94
C ASP A 48 -3.52 0.94 22.90
N SER A 49 -2.96 0.94 21.68
CA SER A 49 -3.45 0.07 20.60
C SER A 49 -3.22 -1.41 20.88
N ASN A 50 -4.27 -2.20 20.90
CA ASN A 50 -4.16 -3.66 20.80
C ASN A 50 -3.96 -4.03 19.31
N LYS A 51 -2.69 -4.02 18.87
CA LYS A 51 -2.32 -4.24 17.48
C LYS A 51 -2.88 -5.55 16.91
N LEU A 52 -2.75 -6.64 17.63
CA LEU A 52 -3.18 -7.95 17.14
C LEU A 52 -4.70 -8.04 16.98
N GLN A 53 -5.45 -7.48 17.92
CA GLN A 53 -6.92 -7.45 17.83
C GLN A 53 -7.39 -6.62 16.64
N LEU A 54 -6.79 -5.44 16.41
CA LEU A 54 -7.15 -4.60 15.27
C LEU A 54 -6.75 -5.26 13.94
N ILE A 55 -5.57 -5.88 13.87
CA ILE A 55 -5.12 -6.64 12.68
C ILE A 55 -6.09 -7.79 12.38
N GLU A 56 -6.57 -8.51 13.40
CA GLU A 56 -7.55 -9.59 13.23
C GLU A 56 -8.89 -9.07 12.67
N ALA A 57 -9.41 -7.97 13.22
CA ALA A 57 -10.65 -7.37 12.76
C ALA A 57 -10.55 -6.90 11.29
N ILE A 58 -9.49 -6.15 10.95
CA ILE A 58 -9.21 -5.70 9.58
C ILE A 58 -9.00 -6.90 8.65
N GLY A 59 -8.18 -7.87 9.07
CA GLY A 59 -7.86 -9.04 8.27
C GLY A 59 -9.07 -9.94 8.01
N THR A 60 -10.03 -9.98 8.94
CA THR A 60 -11.30 -10.68 8.74
C THR A 60 -12.09 -10.05 7.60
N LEU A 61 -12.23 -8.72 7.58
CA LEU A 61 -12.87 -8.01 6.49
C LEU A 61 -12.11 -8.24 5.16
N CYS A 62 -10.79 -8.02 5.14
CA CYS A 62 -9.98 -8.22 3.93
C CYS A 62 -10.15 -9.62 3.34
N ARG A 63 -10.25 -10.67 4.17
CA ARG A 63 -10.47 -12.05 3.72
C ARG A 63 -11.83 -12.25 3.06
N LEU A 64 -12.90 -11.61 3.56
CA LEU A 64 -14.25 -11.70 2.95
C LEU A 64 -14.23 -11.17 1.51
N TYR A 65 -13.43 -10.15 1.24
CA TYR A 65 -13.29 -9.54 -0.08
C TYR A 65 -12.11 -10.08 -0.90
N ASN A 66 -11.39 -11.09 -0.37
CA ASN A 66 -10.19 -11.65 -1.00
C ASN A 66 -9.11 -10.61 -1.32
N VAL A 67 -8.92 -9.61 -0.45
CA VAL A 67 -7.94 -8.53 -0.57
C VAL A 67 -6.75 -8.80 0.37
N PRO A 68 -5.49 -8.67 -0.09
CA PRO A 68 -4.31 -8.88 0.75
C PRO A 68 -4.14 -7.74 1.76
N LEU A 69 -3.73 -8.10 2.99
CA LEU A 69 -3.45 -7.18 4.07
C LEU A 69 -1.95 -7.11 4.37
N PHE A 70 -1.42 -5.90 4.32
CA PHE A 70 -0.02 -5.59 4.65
C PHE A 70 0.09 -4.83 5.97
N ILE A 71 1.25 -4.95 6.61
CA ILE A 71 1.68 -4.10 7.71
C ILE A 71 2.84 -3.20 7.25
N ASN A 72 2.89 -1.95 7.72
CA ASN A 72 4.02 -1.08 7.46
C ASN A 72 5.13 -1.34 8.47
N GLU A 73 6.36 -1.58 8.02
CA GLU A 73 7.61 -1.78 8.78
C GLU A 73 7.60 -2.95 9.78
N GLU A 74 6.59 -3.11 10.59
CA GLU A 74 6.54 -4.04 11.74
C GLU A 74 6.42 -5.51 11.29
N TRP A 75 7.38 -6.00 10.50
CA TRP A 75 7.41 -7.36 9.96
C TRP A 75 7.30 -8.47 11.05
N GLN A 76 7.70 -8.18 12.30
CA GLN A 76 7.59 -9.11 13.43
C GLN A 76 6.15 -9.57 13.66
N LEU A 77 5.17 -8.72 13.35
CA LEU A 77 3.76 -9.07 13.45
C LEU A 77 3.36 -10.20 12.49
N LEU A 78 4.11 -10.42 11.39
CA LEU A 78 3.91 -11.58 10.51
C LEU A 78 4.15 -12.91 11.21
N THR A 79 4.95 -12.94 12.29
CA THR A 79 5.20 -14.16 13.07
C THR A 79 4.11 -14.43 14.11
N GLN A 80 3.28 -13.42 14.43
CA GLN A 80 2.31 -13.45 15.51
C GLN A 80 0.88 -13.69 15.03
N THR A 81 0.62 -13.48 13.74
CA THR A 81 -0.71 -13.65 13.15
C THR A 81 -0.65 -14.15 11.71
N THR A 82 -1.69 -14.86 11.30
CA THR A 82 -1.89 -15.31 9.92
C THR A 82 -2.80 -14.37 9.11
N TYR A 83 -3.30 -13.29 9.71
CA TYR A 83 -4.15 -12.32 9.02
C TYR A 83 -3.36 -11.42 8.08
N LEU A 84 -2.07 -11.20 8.35
CA LEU A 84 -1.17 -10.42 7.48
C LEU A 84 -0.64 -11.29 6.33
N ASP A 85 -0.73 -10.79 5.11
CA ASP A 85 -0.21 -11.41 3.90
C ASP A 85 1.18 -10.90 3.52
N GLY A 86 1.56 -9.71 4.03
CA GLY A 86 2.84 -9.11 3.68
C GLY A 86 3.23 -7.92 4.55
N VAL A 87 4.38 -7.37 4.21
CA VAL A 87 4.96 -6.17 4.83
C VAL A 87 5.35 -5.16 3.75
N HIS A 88 5.13 -3.88 4.04
CA HIS A 88 5.63 -2.76 3.27
C HIS A 88 6.76 -2.08 4.04
N PHE A 89 7.91 -1.91 3.38
CA PHE A 89 9.07 -1.22 3.94
C PHE A 89 9.18 0.19 3.38
N ASP A 90 9.52 1.16 4.25
CA ASP A 90 9.72 2.56 3.85
C ASP A 90 11.12 2.79 3.28
N ALA A 91 12.07 1.88 3.60
CA ALA A 91 13.44 1.85 3.09
C ALA A 91 13.96 0.41 3.01
N ILE A 92 15.15 0.22 2.45
CA ILE A 92 15.80 -1.10 2.41
C ILE A 92 15.97 -1.61 3.85
N PRO A 93 15.32 -2.74 4.22
CA PRO A 93 15.41 -3.26 5.58
C PRO A 93 16.77 -3.88 5.84
N ASP A 94 17.31 -3.62 7.03
CA ASP A 94 18.50 -4.31 7.49
C ASP A 94 18.27 -5.84 7.52
N LYS A 95 19.21 -6.60 6.98
CA LYS A 95 19.24 -8.06 7.06
C LYS A 95 17.93 -8.73 6.56
N TYR A 96 17.40 -8.32 5.41
CA TYR A 96 16.16 -8.87 4.83
C TYR A 96 16.15 -10.43 4.78
N SER A 97 17.29 -11.06 4.55
CA SER A 97 17.42 -12.52 4.59
C SER A 97 17.12 -13.12 5.99
N ALA A 98 17.49 -12.42 7.05
CA ALA A 98 17.17 -12.82 8.42
C ALA A 98 15.67 -12.64 8.71
N ILE A 99 15.04 -11.58 8.19
CA ILE A 99 13.59 -11.37 8.28
C ILE A 99 12.84 -12.56 7.63
N LYS A 100 13.22 -12.95 6.41
CA LYS A 100 12.62 -14.12 5.73
C LYS A 100 12.74 -15.41 6.54
N LYS A 101 13.91 -15.62 7.17
CA LYS A 101 14.15 -16.79 8.02
C LYS A 101 13.30 -16.73 9.29
N ALA A 102 13.17 -15.56 9.94
CA ALA A 102 12.40 -15.40 11.17
C ALA A 102 10.89 -15.57 10.93
N VAL A 103 10.33 -15.03 9.84
CA VAL A 103 8.92 -15.18 9.48
C VAL A 103 8.58 -16.64 9.15
N ASN A 104 9.51 -17.41 8.59
CA ASN A 104 9.41 -18.85 8.34
C ASN A 104 8.11 -19.31 7.63
N ARG A 105 7.54 -18.45 6.80
CA ARG A 105 6.41 -18.74 5.91
C ARG A 105 6.46 -17.82 4.69
N PRO A 106 5.82 -18.18 3.57
CA PRO A 106 5.68 -17.24 2.47
C PRO A 106 4.94 -15.97 2.89
N PHE A 107 5.45 -14.82 2.47
CA PHE A 107 4.80 -13.51 2.63
C PHE A 107 5.17 -12.61 1.45
N MET A 108 4.36 -11.59 1.22
CA MET A 108 4.61 -10.58 0.20
C MET A 108 5.39 -9.41 0.80
N ALA A 109 6.23 -8.77 -0.03
CA ALA A 109 6.97 -7.58 0.37
C ALA A 109 6.84 -6.48 -0.67
N GLY A 110 6.63 -5.26 -0.20
CA GLY A 110 6.68 -4.03 -0.98
C GLY A 110 7.67 -3.05 -0.36
N ILE A 111 8.12 -2.07 -1.15
CA ILE A 111 9.06 -1.05 -0.67
C ILE A 111 8.82 0.30 -1.33
N THR A 112 9.01 1.37 -0.54
CA THR A 112 9.06 2.75 -1.04
C THR A 112 10.46 3.08 -1.55
N CYS A 113 10.57 3.54 -2.79
CA CYS A 113 11.83 3.88 -3.44
C CYS A 113 12.22 5.36 -3.29
N SER A 114 11.32 6.24 -2.85
CA SER A 114 11.58 7.69 -2.59
C SER A 114 12.44 8.39 -3.65
N GLY A 115 12.33 7.97 -4.92
CA GLY A 115 13.14 8.51 -6.01
C GLY A 115 14.53 7.87 -6.19
N ASP A 116 14.92 6.93 -5.33
CA ASP A 116 16.18 6.19 -5.43
C ASP A 116 16.04 4.95 -6.31
N LEU A 117 16.74 4.94 -7.44
CA LEU A 117 16.73 3.83 -8.41
C LEU A 117 17.57 2.63 -7.95
N ASP A 118 18.53 2.80 -7.05
CA ASP A 118 19.29 1.68 -6.49
C ASP A 118 18.38 0.81 -5.61
N THR A 119 17.42 1.42 -4.93
CA THR A 119 16.37 0.70 -4.20
C THR A 119 15.50 -0.15 -5.14
N VAL A 120 15.21 0.32 -6.37
CA VAL A 120 14.50 -0.48 -7.38
C VAL A 120 15.28 -1.71 -7.79
N VAL A 121 16.59 -1.54 -8.05
CA VAL A 121 17.51 -2.66 -8.39
C VAL A 121 17.55 -3.67 -7.24
N TRP A 122 17.71 -3.19 -6.01
CA TRP A 122 17.77 -4.03 -4.83
C TRP A 122 16.46 -4.81 -4.62
N ALA A 123 15.30 -4.15 -4.76
CA ALA A 123 13.99 -4.78 -4.63
C ALA A 123 13.78 -5.89 -5.68
N ASN A 124 14.21 -5.65 -6.92
CA ASN A 124 14.15 -6.63 -8.00
C ASN A 124 15.02 -7.87 -7.70
N GLN A 125 16.25 -7.67 -7.25
CA GLN A 125 17.17 -8.75 -6.84
C GLN A 125 16.63 -9.57 -5.66
N ASN A 126 15.90 -8.93 -4.75
CA ASN A 126 15.31 -9.57 -3.57
C ASN A 126 13.89 -10.11 -3.79
N ARG A 127 13.37 -10.02 -5.04
CA ARG A 127 12.05 -10.53 -5.47
C ARG A 127 10.89 -9.94 -4.68
N PHE A 128 10.91 -8.62 -4.52
CA PHE A 128 9.78 -7.89 -3.97
C PHE A 128 8.55 -8.02 -4.89
N ASN A 129 7.35 -7.86 -4.35
CA ASN A 129 6.11 -8.05 -5.08
C ASN A 129 5.65 -6.76 -5.79
N TYR A 130 6.05 -5.61 -5.29
CA TYR A 130 5.79 -4.30 -5.87
C TYR A 130 6.74 -3.25 -5.26
N ILE A 131 6.81 -2.10 -5.93
CA ILE A 131 7.51 -0.91 -5.44
C ILE A 131 6.55 0.27 -5.42
N SER A 132 6.85 1.28 -4.59
CA SER A 132 6.07 2.52 -4.53
C SER A 132 6.97 3.75 -4.54
N PHE A 133 6.41 4.88 -4.95
CA PHE A 133 7.03 6.19 -4.95
C PHE A 133 6.19 7.17 -4.15
N CYS A 134 6.80 7.77 -3.14
CA CYS A 134 6.21 8.77 -2.25
C CYS A 134 7.22 9.92 -2.04
N ALA A 135 6.80 11.18 -2.19
CA ALA A 135 5.49 11.69 -2.51
C ALA A 135 5.48 12.24 -3.94
N MET A 136 4.38 12.02 -4.68
CA MET A 136 4.22 12.61 -6.02
C MET A 136 3.74 14.07 -5.95
N PHE A 137 2.99 14.44 -4.91
CA PHE A 137 2.45 15.79 -4.68
C PHE A 137 2.56 16.13 -3.19
N PRO A 138 2.56 17.40 -2.81
CA PRO A 138 2.50 17.82 -1.42
C PRO A 138 1.28 17.21 -0.71
N SER A 139 1.50 16.66 0.50
CA SER A 139 0.45 16.02 1.28
C SER A 139 0.77 16.05 2.77
N PRO A 140 -0.21 16.35 3.64
CA PRO A 140 -0.01 16.28 5.08
C PRO A 140 0.43 14.90 5.57
N SER A 141 -0.05 13.83 4.94
CA SER A 141 0.30 12.44 5.31
C SER A 141 1.68 12.00 4.81
N ALA A 142 2.29 12.73 3.86
CA ALA A 142 3.62 12.43 3.34
C ALA A 142 4.74 13.08 4.18
N GLY A 143 4.39 13.92 5.16
CA GLY A 143 5.34 14.56 6.06
C GLY A 143 6.40 15.35 5.30
N SER A 144 7.68 15.08 5.61
CA SER A 144 8.86 15.71 4.99
C SER A 144 9.38 14.98 3.74
N CYS A 145 8.62 14.05 3.15
CA CYS A 145 9.03 13.36 1.94
C CYS A 145 9.30 14.33 0.80
N SER A 146 10.47 14.23 0.17
CA SER A 146 10.79 14.99 -1.04
C SER A 146 9.86 14.58 -2.19
N ILE A 147 9.49 15.56 -3.03
CA ILE A 147 8.65 15.28 -4.20
C ILE A 147 9.46 14.46 -5.22
N VAL A 148 8.90 13.33 -5.61
CA VAL A 148 9.47 12.45 -6.64
C VAL A 148 9.07 12.94 -8.03
N MET A 149 10.07 13.16 -8.87
CA MET A 149 9.83 13.61 -10.25
C MET A 149 9.27 12.47 -11.10
N PRO A 150 8.24 12.71 -11.94
CA PRO A 150 7.66 11.69 -12.83
C PRO A 150 8.69 10.97 -13.73
N ALA A 151 9.75 11.65 -14.13
CA ALA A 151 10.84 11.07 -14.92
C ALA A 151 11.57 9.92 -14.19
N VAL A 152 11.67 9.99 -12.85
CA VAL A 152 12.27 8.91 -12.03
C VAL A 152 11.36 7.68 -12.02
N VAL A 153 10.05 7.88 -11.86
CA VAL A 153 9.06 6.79 -11.90
C VAL A 153 9.06 6.11 -13.27
N LYS A 154 9.14 6.90 -14.37
CA LYS A 154 9.25 6.38 -15.74
C LYS A 154 10.50 5.52 -15.90
N LYS A 155 11.66 5.99 -15.42
CA LYS A 155 12.91 5.23 -15.49
C LYS A 155 12.83 3.94 -14.67
N ALA A 156 12.23 3.98 -13.48
CA ALA A 156 12.00 2.79 -12.68
C ALA A 156 11.11 1.76 -13.39
N HIS A 157 10.06 2.23 -14.09
CA HIS A 157 9.19 1.35 -14.88
C HIS A 157 9.96 0.62 -16.01
N GLU A 158 10.98 1.26 -16.57
CA GLU A 158 11.84 0.65 -17.60
C GLU A 158 12.82 -0.38 -17.00
N MET A 159 13.09 -0.32 -15.68
CA MET A 159 14.09 -1.15 -14.99
C MET A 159 13.51 -2.43 -14.38
N THR A 160 12.19 -2.52 -14.21
CA THR A 160 11.56 -3.67 -13.54
C THR A 160 10.19 -4.00 -14.10
N ALA A 161 9.82 -5.28 -14.00
CA ALA A 161 8.46 -5.76 -14.29
C ALA A 161 7.55 -5.75 -13.04
N MET A 162 8.05 -5.31 -11.88
CA MET A 162 7.23 -5.21 -10.68
C MET A 162 6.15 -4.13 -10.85
N PRO A 163 4.93 -4.34 -10.33
CA PRO A 163 3.94 -3.27 -10.25
C PRO A 163 4.47 -2.06 -9.50
N LEU A 164 4.23 -0.86 -10.06
CA LEU A 164 4.58 0.43 -9.47
C LEU A 164 3.33 1.11 -8.92
N PHE A 165 3.37 1.48 -7.65
CA PHE A 165 2.37 2.34 -7.05
C PHE A 165 2.94 3.75 -6.85
N VAL A 166 2.08 4.75 -6.99
CA VAL A 166 2.42 6.15 -6.68
C VAL A 166 1.54 6.64 -5.53
N SER A 167 2.11 7.43 -4.63
CA SER A 167 1.45 7.91 -3.42
C SER A 167 1.84 9.34 -3.07
N GLY A 168 1.20 9.90 -2.05
CA GLY A 168 1.41 11.27 -1.59
C GLY A 168 0.65 12.30 -2.43
N GLY A 169 -0.42 12.86 -1.85
CA GLY A 169 -1.24 13.90 -2.47
C GLY A 169 -2.01 13.45 -3.71
N ILE A 170 -2.20 12.16 -3.91
CA ILE A 170 -2.92 11.61 -5.07
C ILE A 170 -4.42 11.87 -4.94
N THR A 171 -5.00 12.43 -6.01
CA THR A 171 -6.44 12.65 -6.17
C THR A 171 -6.90 12.14 -7.54
N PRO A 172 -8.20 11.85 -7.75
CA PRO A 172 -8.69 11.45 -9.06
C PRO A 172 -8.32 12.44 -10.18
N GLN A 173 -8.30 13.73 -9.88
CA GLN A 173 -7.99 14.79 -10.85
C GLN A 173 -6.53 14.76 -11.28
N ASN A 174 -5.59 14.57 -10.33
CA ASN A 174 -4.16 14.60 -10.68
C ASN A 174 -3.64 13.27 -11.21
N ILE A 175 -4.36 12.15 -11.01
CA ILE A 175 -4.06 10.87 -11.66
C ILE A 175 -4.05 11.03 -13.18
N ILE A 176 -5.03 11.72 -13.76
CA ILE A 176 -5.17 11.91 -15.20
C ILE A 176 -3.92 12.56 -15.77
N THR A 177 -3.50 13.68 -15.19
CA THR A 177 -2.30 14.42 -15.64
C THR A 177 -0.99 13.69 -15.30
N LEU A 178 -0.97 12.87 -14.25
CA LEU A 178 0.21 12.09 -13.90
C LEU A 178 0.43 10.93 -14.89
N LYS A 179 -0.64 10.27 -15.35
CA LYS A 179 -0.59 9.21 -16.37
C LYS A 179 0.01 9.69 -17.70
N GLU A 180 -0.18 10.96 -18.05
CA GLU A 180 0.44 11.55 -19.25
C GLU A 180 1.96 11.70 -19.11
N LYS A 181 2.47 11.81 -17.87
CA LYS A 181 3.88 12.09 -17.58
C LYS A 181 4.70 10.83 -17.29
N THR A 182 4.06 9.80 -16.73
CA THR A 182 4.77 8.58 -16.31
C THR A 182 3.80 7.40 -16.25
N PRO A 183 4.25 6.18 -16.63
CA PRO A 183 3.48 4.97 -16.40
C PRO A 183 3.53 4.56 -14.91
N PHE A 184 2.43 4.05 -14.40
CA PHE A 184 2.30 3.38 -13.11
C PHE A 184 1.12 2.42 -13.13
N HIS A 185 1.07 1.48 -12.19
CA HIS A 185 0.08 0.40 -12.19
C HIS A 185 -1.05 0.65 -11.17
N GLY A 186 -0.81 1.49 -10.17
CA GLY A 186 -1.78 1.78 -9.13
C GLY A 186 -1.42 2.99 -8.29
N VAL A 187 -2.33 3.36 -7.41
CA VAL A 187 -2.17 4.49 -6.48
C VAL A 187 -2.36 4.04 -5.04
N ALA A 188 -1.52 4.55 -4.12
CA ALA A 188 -1.71 4.34 -2.70
C ALA A 188 -2.27 5.62 -2.06
N VAL A 189 -3.38 5.47 -1.32
CA VAL A 189 -4.18 6.59 -0.82
C VAL A 189 -4.52 6.36 0.65
N ILE A 190 -4.49 7.43 1.46
CA ILE A 190 -4.93 7.45 2.86
C ILE A 190 -6.21 8.29 2.96
N SER A 191 -6.05 9.59 3.20
CA SER A 191 -7.13 10.53 3.47
C SER A 191 -8.09 10.71 2.31
N GLY A 192 -7.62 10.58 1.07
CA GLY A 192 -8.47 10.72 -0.11
C GLY A 192 -9.66 9.74 -0.14
N ILE A 193 -9.55 8.60 0.54
CA ILE A 193 -10.62 7.61 0.70
C ILE A 193 -11.17 7.64 2.13
N LEU A 194 -10.30 7.57 3.15
CA LEU A 194 -10.76 7.48 4.54
C LEU A 194 -11.51 8.72 5.03
N SER A 195 -11.21 9.92 4.50
CA SER A 195 -11.91 11.15 4.86
C SER A 195 -13.16 11.41 4.00
N ALA A 196 -13.40 10.62 2.97
CA ALA A 196 -14.59 10.75 2.15
C ALA A 196 -15.87 10.45 2.95
N HIS A 197 -16.96 11.14 2.64
CA HIS A 197 -18.28 10.83 3.22
C HIS A 197 -18.74 9.43 2.78
N ASP A 198 -18.50 9.09 1.51
CA ASP A 198 -18.82 7.83 0.88
C ASP A 198 -17.53 7.20 0.32
N PRO A 199 -16.84 6.32 1.10
CA PRO A 199 -15.61 5.69 0.65
C PRO A 199 -15.78 4.75 -0.55
N GLU A 200 -16.93 4.07 -0.67
CA GLU A 200 -17.23 3.18 -1.79
C GLU A 200 -17.25 3.95 -3.11
N LYS A 201 -18.06 5.00 -3.17
CA LYS A 201 -18.12 5.89 -4.34
C LYS A 201 -16.78 6.56 -4.64
N GLN A 202 -16.04 6.93 -3.59
CA GLN A 202 -14.72 7.54 -3.76
C GLN A 202 -13.73 6.57 -4.39
N VAL A 203 -13.74 5.30 -4.01
CA VAL A 203 -12.91 4.26 -4.65
C VAL A 203 -13.27 4.13 -6.13
N GLN A 204 -14.56 4.12 -6.49
CA GLN A 204 -14.98 4.11 -7.89
C GLN A 204 -14.42 5.31 -8.66
N THR A 205 -14.48 6.52 -8.08
CA THR A 205 -13.92 7.73 -8.70
C THR A 205 -12.41 7.60 -8.96
N TYR A 206 -11.66 6.97 -8.05
CA TYR A 206 -10.24 6.68 -8.26
C TYR A 206 -10.03 5.63 -9.36
N LYS A 207 -10.86 4.59 -9.42
CA LYS A 207 -10.80 3.55 -10.47
C LYS A 207 -11.07 4.13 -11.85
N ASP A 208 -12.09 5.00 -11.97
CA ASP A 208 -12.41 5.69 -13.21
C ASP A 208 -11.22 6.54 -13.70
N ALA A 209 -10.58 7.29 -12.79
CA ALA A 209 -9.40 8.09 -13.13
C ALA A 209 -8.20 7.23 -13.56
N LEU A 210 -8.06 6.03 -12.98
CA LEU A 210 -7.05 5.05 -13.41
C LEU A 210 -7.41 4.38 -14.74
N GLY A 211 -8.67 4.42 -15.18
CA GLY A 211 -9.17 3.69 -16.34
C GLY A 211 -9.31 2.19 -16.06
N ILE A 212 -9.57 1.83 -14.80
CA ILE A 212 -9.87 0.47 -14.38
C ILE A 212 -11.40 0.37 -14.26
N ASN A 213 -12.02 -0.12 -15.33
CA ASN A 213 -13.47 -0.41 -15.30
C ASN A 213 -13.72 -1.73 -14.58
N PRO A 214 -14.90 -1.89 -13.90
CA PRO A 214 -15.31 -3.14 -13.25
C PRO A 214 -15.45 -4.29 -14.22
#